data_7e2abd6ead60409bdecb62bb2f4b6564
#
_entry.id   7e2abd6ead60409bdecb62bb2f4b6564
#
_cell.length_a   1.000
_cell.length_b   1.000
_cell.length_c   1.000
_cell.angle_alpha   90.00
_cell.angle_beta   90.00
_cell.angle_gamma   90.00
#
_symmetry.space_group_name_H-M   'P 1'
#
loop_
_entity.id
_entity.type
_entity.pdbx_description
1 polymer ?
#
loop_
_entity_poly.entity_id
_entity_poly.type
_entity_poly.pdbx_seq_one_letter_code
_entity_poly.pdbx_strand_id
1 'polypeptide(L)'
;MKKYILLTITTLFFVCCIVTANAQVPAEVSAVLKKSSVAMSDPRGVEYEMDIKVKMLMVNVLSGKMTMASLGEKNRFTMTVKAMGQEMITEGGFDGEYEWEHTKGLGADTLYITRTTNKSVGEYDIDFNLDREYRKAKMNKEGDYYVIDFTDPKDSEAPGKVTMKINAKNYYFHEMKTSKSGATMIMTLTKVKTGVQDGIFSCDPKKYPEAVVVRK
;
A
#
# COMPACT_ATOMS: atom_id res chain seq x y z
N MET A 1 -7.75 33.40 -53.05
CA MET A 1 -8.64 32.91 -51.99
C MET A 1 -8.56 31.39 -51.71
N LYS A 2 -8.48 30.50 -52.70
CA LYS A 2 -8.42 29.03 -52.46
C LYS A 2 -7.17 28.53 -51.70
N LYS A 3 -6.00 29.19 -51.78
CA LYS A 3 -4.77 28.78 -51.09
C LYS A 3 -4.80 29.03 -49.58
N TYR A 4 -5.52 30.05 -49.10
CA TYR A 4 -5.61 30.37 -47.68
C TYR A 4 -6.60 29.48 -46.92
N ILE A 5 -7.62 28.96 -47.59
CA ILE A 5 -8.59 28.04 -47.01
C ILE A 5 -7.94 26.67 -46.71
N LEU A 6 -7.04 26.21 -47.61
CA LEU A 6 -6.35 24.94 -47.40
C LEU A 6 -5.36 25.01 -46.23
N LEU A 7 -4.68 26.17 -46.06
CA LEU A 7 -3.72 26.37 -44.96
C LEU A 7 -4.44 26.43 -43.61
N THR A 8 -5.63 27.02 -43.54
CA THR A 8 -6.44 27.14 -42.31
C THR A 8 -7.00 25.79 -41.85
N ILE A 9 -7.39 24.92 -42.79
CA ILE A 9 -7.90 23.59 -42.46
C ILE A 9 -6.77 22.69 -41.98
N THR A 10 -5.57 22.78 -42.56
CA THR A 10 -4.41 21.99 -42.12
C THR A 10 -3.93 22.40 -40.72
N THR A 11 -3.99 23.72 -40.41
CA THR A 11 -3.63 24.22 -39.08
C THR A 11 -4.69 23.83 -38.03
N LEU A 12 -5.96 23.82 -38.39
CA LEU A 12 -7.03 23.40 -37.48
C LEU A 12 -6.97 21.87 -37.18
N PHE A 13 -6.57 21.06 -38.15
CA PHE A 13 -6.40 19.63 -37.97
C PHE A 13 -5.17 19.30 -37.12
N PHE A 14 -4.10 20.12 -37.18
CA PHE A 14 -2.89 19.92 -36.34
C PHE A 14 -3.09 20.40 -34.89
N VAL A 15 -3.96 21.39 -34.66
CA VAL A 15 -4.30 21.88 -33.29
C VAL A 15 -5.24 20.92 -32.58
N CYS A 16 -6.08 20.14 -33.29
CA CYS A 16 -6.91 19.11 -32.67
C CYS A 16 -6.16 17.84 -32.28
N CYS A 17 -4.91 17.64 -32.75
CA CYS A 17 -4.10 16.46 -32.37
C CYS A 17 -3.11 16.72 -31.26
N ILE A 18 -3.03 17.94 -30.71
CA ILE A 18 -2.39 18.21 -29.43
C ILE A 18 -3.50 18.17 -28.35
N VAL A 19 -4.30 17.13 -28.32
CA VAL A 19 -4.78 16.62 -27.06
C VAL A 19 -3.50 16.15 -26.36
N THR A 20 -2.95 17.00 -25.51
CA THR A 20 -2.03 16.55 -24.49
C THR A 20 -2.69 15.34 -23.88
N ALA A 21 -2.18 14.17 -24.18
CA ALA A 21 -2.45 12.98 -23.43
C ALA A 21 -1.88 13.27 -22.04
N ASN A 22 -2.64 14.02 -21.23
CA ASN A 22 -2.55 13.94 -19.80
C ASN A 22 -2.80 12.46 -19.54
N ALA A 23 -1.74 11.72 -19.30
CA ALA A 23 -1.80 10.29 -19.05
C ALA A 23 -2.50 10.13 -17.71
N GLN A 24 -3.82 10.27 -17.74
CA GLN A 24 -4.68 9.96 -16.62
C GLN A 24 -4.69 8.47 -16.46
N VAL A 25 -4.67 8.03 -15.21
CA VAL A 25 -4.90 6.62 -14.90
C VAL A 25 -6.25 6.22 -15.54
N PRO A 26 -6.29 5.13 -16.33
CA PRO A 26 -7.52 4.73 -17.01
C PRO A 26 -8.64 4.47 -16.00
N ALA A 27 -9.88 4.89 -16.33
CA ALA A 27 -11.04 4.72 -15.44
C ALA A 27 -11.29 3.25 -15.06
N GLU A 28 -10.95 2.32 -15.94
CA GLU A 28 -11.02 0.88 -15.66
C GLU A 28 -10.07 0.44 -14.52
N VAL A 29 -8.88 1.05 -14.40
CA VAL A 29 -7.94 0.81 -13.30
C VAL A 29 -8.58 1.26 -11.99
N SER A 30 -9.08 2.50 -11.91
CA SER A 30 -9.76 3.02 -10.72
C SER A 30 -10.97 2.17 -10.34
N ALA A 31 -11.72 1.65 -11.32
CA ALA A 31 -12.85 0.75 -11.06
C ALA A 31 -12.40 -0.59 -10.45
N VAL A 32 -11.28 -1.17 -10.90
CA VAL A 32 -10.72 -2.41 -10.33
C VAL A 32 -10.18 -2.17 -8.93
N LEU A 33 -9.45 -1.07 -8.68
CA LEU A 33 -8.97 -0.69 -7.36
C LEU A 33 -10.12 -0.52 -6.37
N LYS A 34 -11.17 0.21 -6.76
CA LYS A 34 -12.36 0.39 -5.92
C LYS A 34 -13.04 -0.93 -5.57
N LYS A 35 -13.19 -1.85 -6.53
CA LYS A 35 -13.73 -3.18 -6.28
C LYS A 35 -12.84 -3.98 -5.34
N SER A 36 -11.52 -3.86 -5.47
CA SER A 36 -10.56 -4.51 -4.58
C SER A 36 -10.65 -3.96 -3.16
N SER A 37 -10.68 -2.65 -2.99
CA SER A 37 -10.87 -2.01 -1.68
C SER A 37 -12.15 -2.51 -0.99
N VAL A 38 -13.28 -2.58 -1.71
CA VAL A 38 -14.53 -3.12 -1.17
C VAL A 38 -14.43 -4.60 -0.83
N ALA A 39 -13.81 -5.41 -1.71
CA ALA A 39 -13.65 -6.86 -1.48
C ALA A 39 -12.73 -7.15 -0.29
N MET A 40 -11.77 -6.28 -0.02
CA MET A 40 -10.82 -6.38 1.08
C MET A 40 -11.33 -5.74 2.37
N SER A 41 -12.53 -5.20 2.42
CA SER A 41 -13.15 -4.62 3.61
C SER A 41 -14.26 -5.51 4.15
N ASP A 42 -14.45 -5.52 5.48
CA ASP A 42 -15.56 -6.18 6.16
C ASP A 42 -15.98 -5.33 7.37
N PRO A 43 -17.26 -4.98 7.55
CA PRO A 43 -17.71 -4.17 8.69
C PRO A 43 -17.51 -4.86 10.05
N ARG A 44 -17.31 -6.18 10.06
CA ARG A 44 -16.96 -6.95 11.28
C ARG A 44 -15.46 -6.94 11.56
N GLY A 45 -14.69 -6.16 10.81
CA GLY A 45 -13.23 -6.12 10.84
C GLY A 45 -12.59 -7.21 9.99
N VAL A 46 -11.38 -6.93 9.55
CA VAL A 46 -10.60 -7.80 8.68
C VAL A 46 -9.17 -7.90 9.17
N GLU A 47 -8.56 -9.06 8.99
CA GLU A 47 -7.15 -9.34 9.26
C GLU A 47 -6.50 -9.93 8.01
N TYR A 48 -5.34 -9.41 7.63
CA TYR A 48 -4.53 -9.86 6.50
C TYR A 48 -3.22 -10.41 7.00
N GLU A 49 -2.79 -11.55 6.46
CA GLU A 49 -1.42 -12.04 6.62
C GLU A 49 -0.71 -11.91 5.27
N MET A 50 0.50 -11.36 5.29
CA MET A 50 1.31 -11.13 4.09
C MET A 50 2.75 -11.58 4.31
N ASP A 51 3.33 -12.15 3.28
CA ASP A 51 4.78 -12.36 3.19
C ASP A 51 5.43 -11.10 2.59
N ILE A 52 6.56 -10.69 3.20
CA ILE A 52 7.38 -9.56 2.73
C ILE A 52 8.73 -10.09 2.29
N LYS A 53 9.21 -9.62 1.14
CA LYS A 53 10.58 -9.86 0.64
C LYS A 53 11.16 -8.57 0.10
N VAL A 54 12.39 -8.26 0.47
CA VAL A 54 13.15 -7.16 -0.13
C VAL A 54 14.36 -7.72 -0.83
N LYS A 55 14.54 -7.29 -2.08
CA LYS A 55 15.68 -7.64 -2.93
C LYS A 55 16.51 -6.39 -3.23
N MET A 56 17.82 -6.50 -3.17
CA MET A 56 18.77 -5.53 -3.70
C MET A 56 19.64 -6.23 -4.73
N LEU A 57 19.79 -5.65 -5.92
CA LEU A 57 20.58 -6.24 -7.00
C LEU A 57 20.29 -7.73 -7.23
N MET A 58 19.01 -8.11 -7.20
CA MET A 58 18.50 -9.49 -7.37
C MET A 58 18.74 -10.45 -6.18
N VAL A 59 19.43 -10.02 -5.12
CA VAL A 59 19.66 -10.81 -3.93
C VAL A 59 18.60 -10.50 -2.86
N ASN A 60 18.05 -11.52 -2.22
CA ASN A 60 17.15 -11.32 -1.06
C ASN A 60 17.98 -10.83 0.12
N VAL A 61 17.71 -9.61 0.57
CA VAL A 61 18.39 -9.01 1.73
C VAL A 61 17.53 -9.02 2.99
N LEU A 62 16.20 -9.14 2.83
CA LEU A 62 15.25 -9.20 3.91
C LEU A 62 14.06 -10.06 3.52
N SER A 63 13.56 -10.84 4.48
CA SER A 63 12.29 -11.55 4.35
C SER A 63 11.55 -11.50 5.69
N GLY A 64 10.23 -11.57 5.64
CA GLY A 64 9.43 -11.51 6.84
C GLY A 64 7.97 -11.73 6.59
N LYS A 65 7.20 -11.53 7.66
CA LYS A 65 5.74 -11.59 7.66
C LYS A 65 5.15 -10.31 8.21
N MET A 66 4.01 -9.94 7.71
CA MET A 66 3.22 -8.83 8.20
C MET A 66 1.80 -9.31 8.43
N THR A 67 1.24 -8.92 9.56
CA THR A 67 -0.18 -9.07 9.86
C THR A 67 -0.76 -7.67 10.03
N MET A 68 -1.87 -7.40 9.39
CA MET A 68 -2.60 -6.14 9.52
C MET A 68 -4.05 -6.46 9.87
N ALA A 69 -4.62 -5.70 10.80
CA ALA A 69 -6.03 -5.83 11.17
C ALA A 69 -6.68 -4.47 11.22
N SER A 70 -7.95 -4.39 10.81
CA SER A 70 -8.75 -3.17 10.90
C SER A 70 -10.18 -3.46 11.34
N LEU A 71 -10.78 -2.53 12.10
CA LEU A 71 -12.18 -2.54 12.51
C LEU A 71 -12.66 -1.10 12.70
N GLY A 72 -13.43 -0.59 11.74
CA GLY A 72 -13.80 0.82 11.70
C GLY A 72 -12.58 1.72 11.56
N GLU A 73 -12.34 2.58 12.55
CA GLU A 73 -11.17 3.47 12.59
C GLU A 73 -9.96 2.82 13.28
N LYS A 74 -10.14 1.68 13.95
CA LYS A 74 -9.07 0.99 14.66
C LYS A 74 -8.23 0.17 13.70
N ASN A 75 -6.93 0.16 13.92
CA ASN A 75 -6.00 -0.65 13.16
C ASN A 75 -4.92 -1.24 14.05
N ARG A 76 -4.32 -2.31 13.60
CA ARG A 76 -3.12 -2.91 14.17
C ARG A 76 -2.29 -3.53 13.07
N PHE A 77 -0.99 -3.41 13.20
CA PHE A 77 -0.04 -4.17 12.39
C PHE A 77 1.00 -4.84 13.26
N THR A 78 1.53 -5.94 12.77
CA THR A 78 2.71 -6.61 13.31
C THR A 78 3.58 -7.02 12.14
N MET A 79 4.82 -6.60 12.14
CA MET A 79 5.80 -6.96 11.12
C MET A 79 6.98 -7.64 11.78
N THR A 80 7.29 -8.86 11.36
CA THR A 80 8.48 -9.60 11.78
C THR A 80 9.35 -9.81 10.55
N VAL A 81 10.56 -9.28 10.57
CA VAL A 81 11.51 -9.39 9.46
C VAL A 81 12.85 -9.97 9.94
N LYS A 82 13.48 -10.71 9.05
CA LYS A 82 14.83 -11.24 9.25
C LYS A 82 15.78 -10.59 8.27
N ALA A 83 16.81 -9.93 8.79
CA ALA A 83 17.86 -9.29 8.04
C ALA A 83 19.21 -9.69 8.63
N MET A 84 20.14 -10.19 7.84
CA MET A 84 21.50 -10.57 8.25
C MET A 84 21.54 -11.52 9.48
N GLY A 85 20.56 -12.43 9.56
CA GLY A 85 20.46 -13.40 10.66
C GLY A 85 19.84 -12.85 11.95
N GLN A 86 19.47 -11.58 12.01
CA GLN A 86 18.76 -10.96 13.14
C GLN A 86 17.28 -10.83 12.84
N GLU A 87 16.47 -11.03 13.87
CA GLU A 87 15.02 -10.81 13.80
C GLU A 87 14.68 -9.45 14.38
N MET A 88 13.87 -8.71 13.64
CA MET A 88 13.30 -7.43 14.07
C MET A 88 11.78 -7.55 14.09
N ILE A 89 11.17 -7.06 15.16
CA ILE A 89 9.72 -7.01 15.31
C ILE A 89 9.32 -5.55 15.44
N THR A 90 8.39 -5.12 14.61
CA THR A 90 7.71 -3.85 14.75
C THR A 90 6.22 -4.13 14.78
N GLU A 91 5.55 -3.64 15.79
CA GLU A 91 4.11 -3.73 15.89
C GLU A 91 3.54 -2.43 16.40
N GLY A 92 2.33 -2.12 16.00
CA GLY A 92 1.69 -0.89 16.38
C GLY A 92 0.22 -0.87 16.00
N GLY A 93 -0.44 0.23 16.30
CA GLY A 93 -1.83 0.40 15.95
C GLY A 93 -2.47 1.61 16.59
N PHE A 94 -3.75 1.75 16.29
CA PHE A 94 -4.64 2.76 16.83
C PHE A 94 -5.88 2.08 17.40
N ASP A 95 -6.24 2.37 18.64
CA ASP A 95 -7.38 1.75 19.34
C ASP A 95 -8.65 2.62 19.35
N GLY A 96 -8.59 3.78 18.69
CA GLY A 96 -9.65 4.80 18.69
C GLY A 96 -9.33 6.02 19.55
N GLU A 97 -8.34 5.94 20.44
CA GLU A 97 -7.91 7.04 21.32
C GLU A 97 -6.38 7.17 21.38
N TYR A 98 -5.67 6.04 21.38
CA TYR A 98 -4.21 5.99 21.49
C TYR A 98 -3.60 5.34 20.25
N GLU A 99 -2.59 5.99 19.72
CA GLU A 99 -1.65 5.40 18.78
C GLU A 99 -0.46 4.83 19.55
N TRP A 100 -0.01 3.65 19.17
CA TRP A 100 1.10 3.00 19.83
C TRP A 100 1.99 2.28 18.82
N GLU A 101 3.27 2.23 19.13
CA GLU A 101 4.27 1.50 18.37
C GLU A 101 5.30 0.87 19.28
N HIS A 102 5.62 -0.39 19.04
CA HIS A 102 6.65 -1.14 19.72
C HIS A 102 7.66 -1.66 18.69
N THR A 103 8.94 -1.43 18.96
CA THR A 103 10.02 -1.91 18.10
C THR A 103 11.04 -2.66 18.95
N LYS A 104 11.41 -3.89 18.52
CA LYS A 104 12.42 -4.75 19.13
C LYS A 104 13.38 -5.26 18.05
N GLY A 105 14.69 -5.33 18.35
CA GLY A 105 15.71 -5.92 17.48
C GLY A 105 16.94 -5.04 17.33
N LEU A 106 16.98 -4.13 16.35
CA LEU A 106 18.12 -3.23 16.15
C LEU A 106 17.97 -1.98 17.01
N GLY A 107 18.41 -2.03 18.27
CA GLY A 107 18.38 -0.88 19.18
C GLY A 107 17.68 -1.17 20.49
N ALA A 108 17.18 -0.13 21.15
CA ALA A 108 16.45 -0.26 22.40
C ALA A 108 15.06 -0.87 22.15
N ASP A 109 14.65 -1.78 23.02
CA ASP A 109 13.27 -2.27 23.09
C ASP A 109 12.40 -1.10 23.62
N THR A 110 11.56 -0.50 22.78
CA THR A 110 10.85 0.73 23.13
C THR A 110 9.39 0.64 22.71
N LEU A 111 8.50 1.03 23.62
CA LEU A 111 7.07 1.16 23.38
C LEU A 111 6.67 2.64 23.46
N TYR A 112 6.27 3.21 22.35
CA TYR A 112 5.68 4.56 22.27
C TYR A 112 4.16 4.48 22.40
N ILE A 113 3.56 5.36 23.21
CA ILE A 113 2.11 5.50 23.33
C ILE A 113 1.79 7.00 23.26
N THR A 114 1.03 7.40 22.28
CA THR A 114 0.64 8.80 22.05
C THR A 114 -0.87 8.92 22.03
N ARG A 115 -1.43 9.85 22.81
CA ARG A 115 -2.83 10.18 22.67
C ARG A 115 -3.01 11.02 21.42
N THR A 116 -3.85 10.59 20.50
CA THR A 116 -4.10 11.32 19.27
C THR A 116 -5.58 11.66 19.13
N THR A 117 -5.85 12.90 18.74
CA THR A 117 -7.19 13.36 18.36
C THR A 117 -7.35 13.40 16.85
N ASN A 118 -6.25 13.26 16.13
CA ASN A 118 -6.25 13.18 14.67
C ASN A 118 -6.46 11.73 14.26
N LYS A 119 -7.47 11.50 13.46
CA LYS A 119 -7.71 10.22 12.77
C LYS A 119 -6.60 10.01 11.73
N SER A 120 -5.40 9.70 12.15
CA SER A 120 -4.40 9.16 11.25
C SER A 120 -4.85 7.74 10.92
N VAL A 121 -5.58 7.59 9.84
CA VAL A 121 -5.74 6.28 9.20
C VAL A 121 -4.33 5.77 8.99
N GLY A 122 -4.00 4.66 9.65
CA GLY A 122 -2.62 4.22 9.78
C GLY A 122 -1.92 4.09 8.44
N GLU A 123 -0.67 4.50 8.38
CA GLU A 123 0.25 4.35 7.24
C GLU A 123 0.44 2.90 6.75
N TYR A 124 -0.24 1.95 7.40
CA TYR A 124 -0.03 0.51 7.22
C TYR A 124 -1.14 -0.22 6.48
N ASP A 125 -2.15 0.50 5.96
CA ASP A 125 -3.19 -0.13 5.14
C ASP A 125 -2.69 -0.40 3.71
N ILE A 126 -3.24 -1.45 3.07
CA ILE A 126 -3.03 -1.65 1.64
C ILE A 126 -3.66 -0.46 0.91
N ASP A 127 -2.81 0.40 0.34
CA ASP A 127 -3.31 1.59 -0.32
C ASP A 127 -3.89 1.24 -1.70
N PHE A 128 -5.20 1.39 -1.82
CA PHE A 128 -5.93 1.26 -3.07
C PHE A 128 -6.13 2.60 -3.80
N ASN A 129 -5.50 3.70 -3.33
CA ASN A 129 -5.61 5.02 -3.98
C ASN A 129 -4.45 5.31 -4.94
N LEU A 130 -3.70 4.30 -5.37
CA LEU A 130 -2.56 4.45 -6.29
C LEU A 130 -2.92 5.20 -7.58
N ASP A 131 -4.17 5.15 -8.02
CA ASP A 131 -4.68 5.95 -9.15
C ASP A 131 -4.65 7.46 -8.89
N ARG A 132 -4.62 7.88 -7.62
CA ARG A 132 -4.46 9.28 -7.22
C ARG A 132 -3.00 9.69 -7.03
N GLU A 133 -2.11 8.75 -6.74
CA GLU A 133 -0.69 9.00 -6.44
C GLU A 133 0.19 8.97 -7.69
N TYR A 134 -0.22 8.21 -8.69
CA TYR A 134 0.52 8.06 -9.94
C TYR A 134 -0.19 8.78 -11.08
N ARG A 135 0.62 9.27 -12.07
CA ARG A 135 0.09 9.92 -13.27
C ARG A 135 -0.23 8.92 -14.36
N LYS A 136 0.41 7.75 -14.34
CA LYS A 136 0.27 6.73 -15.39
C LYS A 136 0.01 5.36 -14.78
N ALA A 137 -0.92 4.63 -15.40
CA ALA A 137 -1.13 3.23 -15.10
C ALA A 137 -1.40 2.44 -16.40
N LYS A 138 -0.96 1.19 -16.42
CA LYS A 138 -1.29 0.23 -17.47
C LYS A 138 -1.81 -1.03 -16.80
N MET A 139 -2.95 -1.52 -17.27
CA MET A 139 -3.55 -2.76 -16.78
C MET A 139 -3.57 -3.81 -17.90
N ASN A 140 -3.19 -5.02 -17.55
CA ASN A 140 -3.32 -6.21 -18.38
C ASN A 140 -4.01 -7.31 -17.56
N LYS A 141 -4.61 -8.27 -18.25
CA LYS A 141 -5.12 -9.48 -17.62
C LYS A 141 -4.15 -10.63 -17.91
N GLU A 142 -3.60 -11.22 -16.87
CA GLU A 142 -2.66 -12.34 -16.92
C GLU A 142 -3.24 -13.51 -16.14
N GLY A 143 -3.79 -14.51 -16.85
CA GLY A 143 -4.49 -15.62 -16.23
C GLY A 143 -5.67 -15.17 -15.38
N ASP A 144 -5.63 -15.51 -14.09
CA ASP A 144 -6.66 -15.15 -13.12
C ASP A 144 -6.45 -13.78 -12.46
N TYR A 145 -5.48 -12.95 -12.93
CA TYR A 145 -5.14 -11.69 -12.29
C TYR A 145 -5.25 -10.49 -13.23
N TYR A 146 -5.72 -9.36 -12.72
CA TYR A 146 -5.40 -8.05 -13.24
C TYR A 146 -4.01 -7.67 -12.73
N VAL A 147 -3.10 -7.35 -13.64
CA VAL A 147 -1.75 -6.84 -13.35
C VAL A 147 -1.73 -5.38 -13.73
N ILE A 148 -1.53 -4.51 -12.73
CA ILE A 148 -1.59 -3.06 -12.89
C ILE A 148 -0.20 -2.49 -12.58
N ASP A 149 0.44 -1.89 -13.57
CA ASP A 149 1.69 -1.16 -13.44
C ASP A 149 1.42 0.33 -13.30
N PHE A 150 1.80 0.91 -12.17
CA PHE A 150 1.79 2.35 -11.90
C PHE A 150 3.17 2.92 -12.11
N THR A 151 3.27 4.04 -12.80
CA THR A 151 4.53 4.74 -13.09
C THR A 151 4.30 6.25 -13.06
N ASP A 152 5.39 7.02 -13.01
CA ASP A 152 5.34 8.48 -12.96
C ASP A 152 4.61 8.98 -11.70
N PRO A 153 5.18 8.75 -10.50
CA PRO A 153 4.59 9.19 -9.24
C PRO A 153 4.48 10.71 -9.20
N LYS A 154 3.44 11.22 -8.52
CA LYS A 154 3.25 12.66 -8.29
C LYS A 154 4.23 13.18 -7.25
N ASP A 155 4.54 12.36 -6.25
CA ASP A 155 5.55 12.62 -5.24
C ASP A 155 6.89 11.99 -5.65
N SER A 156 7.98 12.75 -5.61
CA SER A 156 9.34 12.30 -5.91
C SER A 156 9.85 11.27 -4.90
N GLU A 157 9.32 11.28 -3.68
CA GLU A 157 9.66 10.30 -2.64
C GLU A 157 8.97 8.96 -2.80
N ALA A 158 7.88 8.91 -3.56
CA ALA A 158 7.18 7.66 -3.85
C ALA A 158 8.04 6.69 -4.71
N PRO A 159 7.77 5.38 -4.67
CA PRO A 159 8.42 4.40 -5.55
C PRO A 159 8.22 4.76 -7.02
N GLY A 160 9.29 4.70 -7.83
CA GLY A 160 9.23 5.04 -9.26
C GLY A 160 8.31 4.10 -10.06
N LYS A 161 8.13 2.87 -9.57
CA LYS A 161 7.20 1.90 -10.13
C LYS A 161 6.54 1.08 -9.02
N VAL A 162 5.21 0.91 -9.13
CA VAL A 162 4.42 -0.06 -8.35
C VAL A 162 3.70 -1.00 -9.32
N THR A 163 3.81 -2.29 -9.07
CA THR A 163 3.01 -3.31 -9.78
C THR A 163 2.08 -3.96 -8.76
N MET A 164 0.78 -3.94 -9.02
CA MET A 164 -0.23 -4.58 -8.18
C MET A 164 -0.91 -5.71 -8.94
N LYS A 165 -1.08 -6.88 -8.29
CA LYS A 165 -1.87 -7.99 -8.81
C LYS A 165 -3.15 -8.14 -7.98
N ILE A 166 -4.28 -8.18 -8.68
CA ILE A 166 -5.63 -8.32 -8.10
C ILE A 166 -6.31 -9.51 -8.78
N ASN A 167 -6.87 -10.41 -8.00
CA ASN A 167 -7.60 -11.56 -8.54
C ASN A 167 -8.83 -11.09 -9.32
N ALA A 168 -8.97 -11.52 -10.57
CA ALA A 168 -10.02 -11.05 -11.47
C ALA A 168 -11.42 -11.61 -11.15
N LYS A 169 -11.52 -12.66 -10.32
CA LYS A 169 -12.79 -13.30 -9.95
C LYS A 169 -13.43 -12.67 -8.71
N ASN A 170 -12.61 -12.48 -7.67
CA ASN A 170 -13.09 -11.99 -6.36
C ASN A 170 -12.55 -10.61 -5.98
N TYR A 171 -11.71 -10.00 -6.80
CA TYR A 171 -11.05 -8.71 -6.59
C TYR A 171 -10.16 -8.65 -5.35
N TYR A 172 -9.76 -9.77 -4.78
CA TYR A 172 -8.81 -9.77 -3.68
C TYR A 172 -7.44 -9.34 -4.18
N PHE A 173 -6.81 -8.45 -3.42
CA PHE A 173 -5.39 -8.17 -3.55
C PHE A 173 -4.59 -9.47 -3.46
N HIS A 174 -3.56 -9.62 -4.25
CA HIS A 174 -2.70 -10.79 -4.24
C HIS A 174 -1.24 -10.43 -3.98
N GLU A 175 -0.70 -9.48 -4.73
CA GLU A 175 0.71 -9.11 -4.64
C GLU A 175 0.88 -7.62 -4.95
N MET A 176 1.79 -6.96 -4.22
CA MET A 176 2.31 -5.66 -4.58
C MET A 176 3.82 -5.70 -4.64
N LYS A 177 4.36 -5.16 -5.72
CA LYS A 177 5.79 -5.02 -5.94
C LYS A 177 6.11 -3.54 -6.13
N THR A 178 6.97 -3.00 -5.28
CA THR A 178 7.47 -1.63 -5.37
C THR A 178 8.95 -1.64 -5.69
N SER A 179 9.40 -0.69 -6.51
CA SER A 179 10.80 -0.57 -6.87
C SER A 179 11.27 0.87 -6.74
N LYS A 180 12.33 1.11 -5.95
CA LYS A 180 12.97 2.41 -5.74
C LYS A 180 14.47 2.20 -5.56
N SER A 181 15.29 2.99 -6.28
CA SER A 181 16.76 3.06 -6.08
C SER A 181 17.48 1.70 -6.07
N GLY A 182 17.08 0.78 -6.96
CA GLY A 182 17.70 -0.55 -7.04
C GLY A 182 17.20 -1.59 -6.02
N ALA A 183 16.37 -1.17 -5.06
CA ALA A 183 15.67 -2.08 -4.17
C ALA A 183 14.28 -2.42 -4.72
N THR A 184 13.84 -3.63 -4.47
CA THR A 184 12.49 -4.10 -4.79
C THR A 184 11.88 -4.75 -3.57
N MET A 185 10.75 -4.25 -3.12
CA MET A 185 9.93 -4.87 -2.08
C MET A 185 8.76 -5.60 -2.74
N ILE A 186 8.49 -6.80 -2.26
CA ILE A 186 7.36 -7.63 -2.70
C ILE A 186 6.55 -7.98 -1.46
N MET A 187 5.27 -7.66 -1.47
CA MET A 187 4.28 -8.07 -0.48
C MET A 187 3.28 -9.02 -1.13
N THR A 188 3.09 -10.20 -0.57
CA THR A 188 2.18 -11.21 -1.10
C THR A 188 1.16 -11.56 -0.04
N LEU A 189 -0.12 -11.38 -0.33
CA LEU A 189 -1.22 -11.78 0.55
C LEU A 189 -1.27 -13.30 0.66
N THR A 190 -1.21 -13.81 1.88
CA THR A 190 -1.26 -15.26 2.16
C THR A 190 -2.57 -15.68 2.79
N LYS A 191 -3.23 -14.78 3.55
CA LYS A 191 -4.50 -15.09 4.21
C LYS A 191 -5.32 -13.83 4.45
N VAL A 192 -6.65 -14.00 4.39
CA VAL A 192 -7.65 -13.02 4.81
C VAL A 192 -8.58 -13.69 5.82
N LYS A 193 -8.86 -13.00 6.92
CA LYS A 193 -9.80 -13.43 7.95
C LYS A 193 -10.74 -12.28 8.28
N THR A 194 -12.02 -12.54 8.39
CA THR A 194 -13.05 -11.56 8.76
C THR A 194 -13.57 -11.82 10.18
N GLY A 195 -14.17 -10.82 10.81
CA GLY A 195 -14.70 -10.94 12.15
C GLY A 195 -13.61 -10.81 13.22
N VAL A 196 -12.94 -9.68 13.23
CA VAL A 196 -11.84 -9.35 14.16
C VAL A 196 -12.40 -8.91 15.52
N GLN A 197 -11.79 -9.39 16.60
CA GLN A 197 -12.18 -8.99 17.96
C GLN A 197 -11.64 -7.59 18.32
N ASP A 198 -12.47 -6.74 18.91
CA ASP A 198 -12.11 -5.36 19.29
C ASP A 198 -10.88 -5.27 20.21
N GLY A 199 -10.73 -6.20 21.14
CA GLY A 199 -9.64 -6.19 22.13
C GLY A 199 -8.23 -6.34 21.56
N ILE A 200 -8.06 -6.70 20.28
CA ILE A 200 -6.71 -6.82 19.69
C ILE A 200 -6.04 -5.47 19.40
N PHE A 201 -6.82 -4.39 19.28
CA PHE A 201 -6.32 -3.07 18.90
C PHE A 201 -5.68 -2.32 20.05
N SER A 202 -6.07 -2.63 21.30
CA SER A 202 -5.56 -1.95 22.48
C SER A 202 -4.11 -2.35 22.79
N CYS A 203 -3.30 -1.35 23.12
CA CYS A 203 -1.96 -1.57 23.66
C CYS A 203 -2.05 -1.96 25.14
N ASP A 204 -1.56 -3.14 25.49
CA ASP A 204 -1.33 -3.54 26.88
C ASP A 204 0.18 -3.50 27.17
N PRO A 205 0.71 -2.48 27.90
CA PRO A 205 2.13 -2.38 28.21
C PRO A 205 2.70 -3.57 28.98
N LYS A 206 1.84 -4.35 29.66
CA LYS A 206 2.28 -5.56 30.39
C LYS A 206 2.78 -6.67 29.45
N LYS A 207 2.42 -6.60 28.18
CA LYS A 207 2.94 -7.53 27.17
C LYS A 207 4.40 -7.25 26.77
N TYR A 208 4.92 -6.08 27.16
CA TYR A 208 6.25 -5.58 26.81
C TYR A 208 7.07 -5.29 28.09
N PRO A 209 7.34 -6.28 28.95
CA PRO A 209 7.94 -6.06 30.27
C PRO A 209 9.38 -5.53 30.21
N GLU A 210 10.07 -5.74 29.08
CA GLU A 210 11.45 -5.29 28.86
C GLU A 210 11.53 -3.94 28.14
N ALA A 211 10.41 -3.46 27.57
CA ALA A 211 10.39 -2.24 26.79
C ALA A 211 10.44 -0.98 27.66
N VAL A 212 11.19 0.00 27.21
CA VAL A 212 11.12 1.37 27.73
C VAL A 212 9.84 2.02 27.23
N VAL A 213 8.91 2.32 28.15
CA VAL A 213 7.62 2.93 27.80
C VAL A 213 7.75 4.45 27.75
N VAL A 214 7.49 5.03 26.58
CA VAL A 214 7.46 6.48 26.33
C VAL A 214 6.03 6.93 26.07
N ARG A 215 5.51 7.85 26.87
CA ARG A 215 4.17 8.43 26.70
C ARG A 215 4.28 9.90 26.28
N LYS A 216 3.49 10.31 25.29
CA LYS A 216 3.42 11.69 24.78
C LYS A 216 1.99 12.19 24.80
#